data_7adc879d0a191147afa5e9549bdb3c8d
#
_entry.id   7adc879d0a191147afa5e9549bdb3c8d
#
_cell.length_a   1.000
_cell.length_b   1.000
_cell.length_c   1.000
_cell.angle_alpha   90.00
_cell.angle_beta   90.00
_cell.angle_gamma   90.00
#
_symmetry.space_group_name_H-M   'P 1'
#
loop_
_entity.id
_entity.type
_entity.pdbx_description
1 polymer ?
#
loop_
_entity_poly.entity_id
_entity_poly.type
_entity_poly.pdbx_seq_one_letter_code
_entity_poly.pdbx_strand_id
1 'polypeptide(L)'
;MSSSTRFSLAQGGPALFRNRYLILAVVLLAVTFYRLWYSTQLELVGDEAYYWLWSRRLDLAYLDKGPVIAWFIAVGTALFGQNPFGVRFFAVILSTATGIGIFLLARRLFSDRVGFWTLLLAGVAPMFAVGSILMTIDTPLLCFWTFAALAFWWAKDSTRFLPWIVTGLLVGLSTLSKYTGAMELVSFALFCLWYAPSRKQLLNGRFLVLLLVVGLCLVPVIYWNWQHQWPTLRFLTHRGALDEKAHFRPLDVLVFLGGQAGVISPVIFIALMVVLFWPSLKTADDNGQTRLLLSLFLPLFLLYFLISFQKASQANWPAAAYVGGFIFVAAKWDVLIERARWARWLAVAGLAVALIETVGLQETKWLNLPPGKDPLDRARGARDLAAQVSGLETETGAKVVIANAYMTASLLSFYLPGQPDVYMPLSSAPYNQLILWPTYRDVHPHDDAIFVSETNRVPNSLRDDFPSIQPVKLLTIMQDGRTIRKLYAFVCRRERTPTNPVVPGT
;
A
#
# COMPACT_ATOMS: atom_id res chain seq x y z
N MET A 1 -0.61 56.08 -16.28
CA MET A 1 0.20 55.46 -17.35
C MET A 1 0.43 54.01 -16.94
N SER A 2 -0.33 53.10 -17.52
CA SER A 2 -0.29 51.68 -17.23
C SER A 2 0.70 51.01 -18.18
N SER A 3 1.76 50.43 -17.66
CA SER A 3 2.64 49.57 -18.42
C SER A 3 2.22 48.10 -18.22
N SER A 4 1.40 47.60 -19.15
CA SER A 4 1.12 46.19 -19.28
C SER A 4 2.33 45.48 -19.86
N THR A 5 3.14 44.83 -19.04
CA THR A 5 4.19 43.91 -19.50
C THR A 5 3.49 42.60 -20.00
N ARG A 6 3.26 42.56 -21.30
CA ARG A 6 2.87 41.30 -21.98
C ARG A 6 4.06 40.35 -21.92
N PHE A 7 3.90 39.27 -21.14
CA PHE A 7 4.77 38.10 -21.26
C PHE A 7 4.61 37.50 -22.67
N SER A 8 5.64 37.64 -23.49
CA SER A 8 5.78 36.96 -24.75
C SER A 8 5.92 35.46 -24.50
N LEU A 9 4.84 34.71 -24.73
CA LEU A 9 4.91 33.26 -24.90
C LEU A 9 5.75 32.98 -26.15
N ALA A 10 6.96 32.47 -25.94
CA ALA A 10 7.79 31.98 -27.07
C ALA A 10 6.95 31.01 -27.91
N GLN A 11 6.75 31.39 -29.15
CA GLN A 11 6.01 30.66 -30.19
C GLN A 11 6.77 29.38 -30.59
N GLY A 12 6.63 28.31 -29.74
CA GLY A 12 6.81 26.96 -30.22
C GLY A 12 5.46 26.48 -30.73
N GLY A 13 5.31 26.34 -32.06
CA GLY A 13 4.03 26.11 -32.70
C GLY A 13 3.28 24.85 -32.18
N PRO A 14 1.96 24.75 -32.42
CA PRO A 14 1.05 23.73 -31.83
C PRO A 14 1.48 22.27 -32.10
N ALA A 15 2.30 22.01 -33.13
CA ALA A 15 2.80 20.67 -33.47
C ALA A 15 3.86 20.14 -32.46
N LEU A 16 4.77 20.98 -31.96
CA LEU A 16 5.81 20.59 -30.99
C LEU A 16 5.22 20.28 -29.63
N PHE A 17 4.20 21.03 -29.21
CA PHE A 17 3.49 20.75 -27.92
C PHE A 17 2.68 19.46 -28.03
N ARG A 18 1.97 19.22 -29.12
CA ARG A 18 1.19 18.00 -29.35
C ARG A 18 2.07 16.75 -29.35
N ASN A 19 3.29 16.82 -29.87
CA ASN A 19 4.23 15.70 -29.88
C ASN A 19 4.71 15.31 -28.49
N ARG A 20 4.93 16.25 -27.56
CA ARG A 20 5.37 15.96 -26.19
C ARG A 20 4.32 15.18 -25.40
N TYR A 21 3.06 15.58 -25.46
CA TYR A 21 1.97 14.85 -24.80
C TYR A 21 1.70 13.50 -25.46
N LEU A 22 1.85 13.40 -26.78
CA LEU A 22 1.75 12.13 -27.47
C LEU A 22 2.85 11.17 -27.02
N ILE A 23 4.09 11.63 -26.94
CA ILE A 23 5.22 10.82 -26.44
C ILE A 23 4.93 10.39 -24.99
N LEU A 24 4.49 11.31 -24.12
CA LEU A 24 4.12 10.97 -22.74
C LEU A 24 3.03 9.90 -22.69
N ALA A 25 1.97 10.05 -23.47
CA ALA A 25 0.88 9.07 -23.53
C ALA A 25 1.37 7.70 -24.00
N VAL A 26 2.21 7.65 -25.04
CA VAL A 26 2.81 6.41 -25.55
C VAL A 26 3.68 5.75 -24.47
N VAL A 27 4.54 6.51 -23.79
CA VAL A 27 5.39 5.98 -22.72
C VAL A 27 4.55 5.48 -21.55
N LEU A 28 3.53 6.23 -21.10
CA LEU A 28 2.63 5.79 -20.04
C LEU A 28 1.88 4.51 -20.41
N LEU A 29 1.38 4.42 -21.65
CA LEU A 29 0.74 3.21 -22.16
C LEU A 29 1.72 2.03 -22.19
N ALA A 30 2.92 2.22 -22.73
CA ALA A 30 3.94 1.16 -22.79
C ALA A 30 4.32 0.67 -21.38
N VAL A 31 4.54 1.57 -20.43
CA VAL A 31 4.82 1.22 -19.02
C VAL A 31 3.63 0.51 -18.38
N THR A 32 2.40 0.94 -18.66
CA THR A 32 1.18 0.30 -18.14
C THR A 32 1.06 -1.14 -18.66
N PHE A 33 1.23 -1.35 -19.96
CA PHE A 33 1.21 -2.69 -20.55
C PHE A 33 2.34 -3.58 -20.02
N TYR A 34 3.56 -3.03 -19.90
CA TYR A 34 4.67 -3.76 -19.27
C TYR A 34 4.34 -4.19 -17.84
N ARG A 35 3.76 -3.28 -17.01
CA ARG A 35 3.36 -3.59 -15.64
C ARG A 35 2.24 -4.65 -15.58
N LEU A 36 1.24 -4.57 -16.46
CA LEU A 36 0.19 -5.58 -16.56
C LEU A 36 0.78 -6.96 -16.90
N TRP A 37 1.70 -7.03 -17.87
CA TRP A 37 2.41 -8.26 -18.20
C TRP A 37 3.26 -8.74 -17.03
N TYR A 38 4.09 -7.88 -16.45
CA TYR A 38 5.01 -8.25 -15.37
C TYR A 38 4.26 -8.69 -14.09
N SER A 39 3.07 -8.12 -13.83
CA SER A 39 2.23 -8.52 -12.70
C SER A 39 1.80 -9.99 -12.73
N THR A 40 1.84 -10.64 -13.90
CA THR A 40 1.52 -12.07 -14.06
C THR A 40 2.71 -12.99 -13.80
N GLN A 41 3.94 -12.44 -13.77
CA GLN A 41 5.17 -13.22 -13.63
C GLN A 41 5.51 -13.56 -12.18
N LEU A 42 4.91 -12.87 -11.24
CA LEU A 42 5.15 -13.04 -9.81
C LEU A 42 3.93 -13.67 -9.14
N GLU A 43 4.17 -14.54 -8.16
CA GLU A 43 3.13 -15.02 -7.27
C GLU A 43 2.63 -13.89 -6.36
N LEU A 44 1.44 -14.05 -5.78
CA LEU A 44 0.91 -13.06 -4.84
C LEU A 44 1.79 -13.00 -3.58
N VAL A 45 1.96 -11.80 -3.05
CA VAL A 45 2.47 -11.63 -1.69
C VAL A 45 1.36 -11.92 -0.68
N GLY A 46 1.75 -12.26 0.55
CA GLY A 46 0.79 -12.63 1.59
C GLY A 46 -0.32 -11.60 1.84
N ASP A 47 0.00 -10.29 1.79
CA ASP A 47 -1.00 -9.23 1.95
C ASP A 47 -1.99 -9.20 0.78
N GLU A 48 -1.57 -9.42 -0.48
CA GLU A 48 -2.48 -9.48 -1.63
C GLU A 48 -3.47 -10.65 -1.52
N ALA A 49 -2.97 -11.83 -1.14
CA ALA A 49 -3.80 -13.01 -0.90
C ALA A 49 -4.78 -12.78 0.27
N TYR A 50 -4.35 -12.05 1.31
CA TYR A 50 -5.19 -11.67 2.43
C TYR A 50 -6.32 -10.72 2.01
N TYR A 51 -6.04 -9.69 1.22
CA TYR A 51 -7.06 -8.80 0.68
C TYR A 51 -7.94 -9.48 -0.38
N TRP A 52 -7.42 -10.48 -1.09
CA TRP A 52 -8.23 -11.32 -1.96
C TRP A 52 -9.27 -12.14 -1.17
N LEU A 53 -8.95 -12.66 0.01
CA LEU A 53 -9.94 -13.30 0.87
C LEU A 53 -11.06 -12.33 1.28
N TRP A 54 -10.72 -11.04 1.53
CA TRP A 54 -11.73 -10.03 1.80
C TRP A 54 -12.64 -9.78 0.59
N SER A 55 -12.10 -9.80 -0.62
CA SER A 55 -12.88 -9.62 -1.83
C SER A 55 -13.90 -10.72 -2.09
N ARG A 56 -13.70 -11.90 -1.51
CA ARG A 56 -14.66 -13.02 -1.54
C ARG A 56 -15.79 -12.85 -0.50
N ARG A 57 -15.59 -11.97 0.48
CA ARG A 57 -16.52 -11.71 1.60
C ARG A 57 -16.60 -10.21 1.82
N LEU A 58 -17.25 -9.53 0.84
CA LEU A 58 -17.38 -8.08 0.88
C LEU A 58 -18.14 -7.63 2.12
N ASP A 59 -17.58 -6.64 2.82
CA ASP A 59 -18.13 -6.05 4.02
C ASP A 59 -17.90 -4.52 4.04
N LEU A 60 -18.52 -3.83 4.98
CA LEU A 60 -18.43 -2.37 5.13
C LEU A 60 -17.06 -1.92 5.64
N ALA A 61 -16.37 -2.78 6.38
CA ALA A 61 -15.00 -2.60 6.84
C ALA A 61 -14.38 -3.96 7.18
N TYR A 62 -13.09 -3.94 7.49
CA TYR A 62 -12.35 -5.09 8.00
C TYR A 62 -11.58 -4.66 9.25
N LEU A 63 -11.12 -5.62 10.04
CA LEU A 63 -10.51 -5.39 11.36
C LEU A 63 -9.48 -4.25 11.35
N ASP A 64 -8.60 -4.22 10.36
CA ASP A 64 -7.43 -3.34 10.35
C ASP A 64 -7.41 -2.31 9.21
N LYS A 65 -8.38 -2.35 8.27
CA LYS A 65 -8.46 -1.48 7.08
C LYS A 65 -9.88 -1.22 6.62
N GLY A 66 -10.01 -0.18 5.79
CA GLY A 66 -11.26 0.07 5.07
C GLY A 66 -11.49 -0.88 3.88
N PRO A 67 -12.69 -0.83 3.27
CA PRO A 67 -13.14 -1.84 2.31
C PRO A 67 -12.66 -1.63 0.86
N VAL A 68 -12.08 -0.48 0.53
CA VAL A 68 -11.79 -0.08 -0.86
C VAL A 68 -10.87 -1.07 -1.58
N ILE A 69 -9.88 -1.63 -0.89
CA ILE A 69 -8.98 -2.63 -1.47
C ILE A 69 -9.75 -3.89 -1.92
N ALA A 70 -10.68 -4.36 -1.10
CA ALA A 70 -11.48 -5.52 -1.39
C ALA A 70 -12.42 -5.28 -2.58
N TRP A 71 -12.99 -4.08 -2.72
CA TRP A 71 -13.83 -3.73 -3.87
C TRP A 71 -13.08 -3.80 -5.19
N PHE A 72 -11.87 -3.22 -5.26
CA PHE A 72 -11.06 -3.27 -6.49
C PHE A 72 -10.64 -4.69 -6.84
N ILE A 73 -10.27 -5.51 -5.85
CA ILE A 73 -9.91 -6.92 -6.10
C ILE A 73 -11.16 -7.70 -6.55
N ALA A 74 -12.33 -7.50 -5.92
CA ALA A 74 -13.56 -8.16 -6.31
C ALA A 74 -13.94 -7.87 -7.75
N VAL A 75 -13.89 -6.59 -8.17
CA VAL A 75 -14.16 -6.21 -9.57
C VAL A 75 -13.11 -6.81 -10.51
N GLY A 76 -11.82 -6.74 -10.16
CA GLY A 76 -10.73 -7.27 -10.98
C GLY A 76 -10.83 -8.80 -11.18
N THR A 77 -11.12 -9.54 -10.09
CA THR A 77 -11.28 -11.00 -10.15
C THR A 77 -12.58 -11.43 -10.82
N ALA A 78 -13.65 -10.64 -10.74
CA ALA A 78 -14.88 -10.86 -11.48
C ALA A 78 -14.68 -10.71 -13.01
N LEU A 79 -13.84 -9.76 -13.43
CA LEU A 79 -13.57 -9.50 -14.85
C LEU A 79 -12.53 -10.47 -15.46
N PHE A 80 -11.52 -10.84 -14.69
CA PHE A 80 -10.33 -11.53 -15.20
C PHE A 80 -10.07 -12.88 -14.53
N GLY A 81 -10.93 -13.31 -13.64
CA GLY A 81 -10.83 -14.59 -12.92
C GLY A 81 -10.00 -14.52 -11.64
N GLN A 82 -10.12 -15.58 -10.83
CA GLN A 82 -9.46 -15.73 -9.52
C GLN A 82 -7.98 -16.12 -9.72
N ASN A 83 -7.19 -15.20 -10.22
CA ASN A 83 -5.77 -15.37 -10.55
C ASN A 83 -4.97 -14.10 -10.23
N PRO A 84 -3.63 -14.14 -10.25
CA PRO A 84 -2.81 -12.97 -9.92
C PRO A 84 -3.08 -11.73 -10.78
N PHE A 85 -3.44 -11.91 -12.06
CA PHE A 85 -3.78 -10.80 -12.94
C PHE A 85 -5.07 -10.10 -12.49
N GLY A 86 -6.13 -10.88 -12.20
CA GLY A 86 -7.40 -10.35 -11.70
C GLY A 86 -7.22 -9.56 -10.39
N VAL A 87 -6.40 -10.08 -9.46
CA VAL A 87 -6.09 -9.40 -8.20
C VAL A 87 -5.35 -8.07 -8.44
N ARG A 88 -4.39 -8.02 -9.38
CA ARG A 88 -3.47 -6.90 -9.60
C ARG A 88 -3.90 -5.90 -10.68
N PHE A 89 -4.90 -6.22 -11.48
CA PHE A 89 -5.29 -5.35 -12.60
C PHE A 89 -5.48 -3.90 -12.16
N PHE A 90 -6.26 -3.67 -11.11
CA PHE A 90 -6.51 -2.33 -10.61
C PHE A 90 -5.31 -1.71 -9.90
N ALA A 91 -4.34 -2.47 -9.42
CA ALA A 91 -3.09 -1.90 -8.91
C ALA A 91 -2.37 -1.11 -10.00
N VAL A 92 -2.25 -1.70 -11.19
CA VAL A 92 -1.59 -1.05 -12.33
C VAL A 92 -2.39 0.16 -12.84
N ILE A 93 -3.70 0.04 -12.94
CA ILE A 93 -4.56 1.13 -13.41
C ILE A 93 -4.53 2.33 -12.44
N LEU A 94 -4.69 2.08 -11.13
CA LEU A 94 -4.65 3.12 -10.10
C LEU A 94 -3.27 3.78 -10.01
N SER A 95 -2.19 3.00 -10.15
CA SER A 95 -0.83 3.54 -10.16
C SER A 95 -0.55 4.40 -11.40
N THR A 96 -1.07 4.00 -12.56
CA THR A 96 -1.01 4.83 -13.77
C THR A 96 -1.80 6.13 -13.58
N ALA A 97 -3.00 6.05 -13.01
CA ALA A 97 -3.81 7.22 -12.66
C ALA A 97 -3.09 8.12 -11.65
N THR A 98 -2.43 7.55 -10.64
CA THR A 98 -1.59 8.29 -9.67
C THR A 98 -0.49 9.07 -10.40
N GLY A 99 0.24 8.44 -11.31
CA GLY A 99 1.27 9.10 -12.13
C GLY A 99 0.71 10.27 -12.94
N ILE A 100 -0.44 10.09 -13.59
CA ILE A 100 -1.16 11.16 -14.31
C ILE A 100 -1.56 12.27 -13.32
N GLY A 101 -2.12 11.94 -12.18
CA GLY A 101 -2.52 12.89 -11.14
C GLY A 101 -1.35 13.72 -10.62
N ILE A 102 -0.21 13.09 -10.34
CA ILE A 102 1.04 13.74 -9.91
C ILE A 102 1.52 14.71 -11.00
N PHE A 103 1.55 14.27 -12.24
CA PHE A 103 1.90 15.14 -13.38
C PHE A 103 0.98 16.36 -13.48
N LEU A 104 -0.34 16.14 -13.41
CA LEU A 104 -1.34 17.21 -13.51
C LEU A 104 -1.23 18.20 -12.34
N LEU A 105 -1.02 17.70 -11.12
CA LEU A 105 -0.84 18.54 -9.93
C LEU A 105 0.43 19.38 -10.05
N ALA A 106 1.56 18.77 -10.39
CA ALA A 106 2.84 19.47 -10.57
C ALA A 106 2.78 20.51 -11.69
N ARG A 107 2.15 20.16 -12.82
CA ARG A 107 1.89 21.05 -13.94
C ARG A 107 1.02 22.26 -13.53
N ARG A 108 -0.05 21.98 -12.78
CA ARG A 108 -0.98 23.03 -12.34
C ARG A 108 -0.34 23.98 -11.33
N LEU A 109 0.55 23.46 -10.50
CA LEU A 109 1.27 24.26 -9.51
C LEU A 109 2.40 25.09 -10.14
N PHE A 110 3.13 24.55 -11.10
CA PHE A 110 4.35 25.15 -11.64
C PHE A 110 4.37 25.16 -13.18
N SER A 111 4.72 24.04 -13.81
CA SER A 111 4.89 23.95 -15.27
C SER A 111 4.85 22.50 -15.76
N ASP A 112 4.69 22.33 -17.08
CA ASP A 112 4.82 21.04 -17.75
C ASP A 112 6.16 20.36 -17.45
N ARG A 113 7.24 21.13 -17.42
CA ARG A 113 8.60 20.65 -17.19
C ARG A 113 8.76 20.09 -15.77
N VAL A 114 8.22 20.78 -14.75
CA VAL A 114 8.17 20.26 -13.38
C VAL A 114 7.32 19.00 -13.32
N GLY A 115 6.17 18.95 -14.03
CA GLY A 115 5.34 17.77 -14.14
C GLY A 115 6.12 16.56 -14.70
N PHE A 116 6.88 16.72 -15.75
CA PHE A 116 7.73 15.66 -16.34
C PHE A 116 8.81 15.19 -15.36
N TRP A 117 9.54 16.12 -14.70
CA TRP A 117 10.54 15.77 -13.69
C TRP A 117 9.93 14.99 -12.54
N THR A 118 8.75 15.42 -12.07
CA THR A 118 8.06 14.73 -10.97
C THR A 118 7.64 13.32 -11.35
N LEU A 119 7.09 13.15 -12.57
CA LEU A 119 6.68 11.85 -13.07
C LEU A 119 7.89 10.89 -13.19
N LEU A 120 9.02 11.38 -13.66
CA LEU A 120 10.26 10.61 -13.73
C LEU A 120 10.74 10.21 -12.32
N LEU A 121 10.80 11.16 -11.37
CA LEU A 121 11.17 10.88 -9.97
C LEU A 121 10.28 9.81 -9.35
N ALA A 122 8.95 9.96 -9.47
CA ALA A 122 8.01 8.96 -8.96
C ALA A 122 8.15 7.61 -9.68
N GLY A 123 8.40 7.62 -11.00
CA GLY A 123 8.53 6.41 -11.82
C GLY A 123 9.77 5.58 -11.50
N VAL A 124 10.88 6.23 -11.07
CA VAL A 124 12.14 5.54 -10.71
C VAL A 124 12.28 5.32 -9.20
N ALA A 125 11.38 5.85 -8.38
CA ALA A 125 11.40 5.58 -6.94
C ALA A 125 10.98 4.12 -6.67
N PRO A 126 11.81 3.28 -5.99
CA PRO A 126 11.55 1.85 -5.82
C PRO A 126 10.16 1.53 -5.29
N MET A 127 9.70 2.23 -4.26
CA MET A 127 8.38 2.02 -3.65
C MET A 127 7.24 2.28 -4.64
N PHE A 128 7.32 3.33 -5.46
CA PHE A 128 6.29 3.65 -6.44
C PHE A 128 6.34 2.72 -7.64
N ALA A 129 7.54 2.32 -8.06
CA ALA A 129 7.74 1.40 -9.18
C ALA A 129 7.31 -0.04 -8.83
N VAL A 130 7.79 -0.59 -7.72
CA VAL A 130 7.42 -1.93 -7.24
C VAL A 130 5.97 -1.95 -6.74
N GLY A 131 5.57 -0.94 -5.96
CA GLY A 131 4.19 -0.81 -5.46
C GLY A 131 3.15 -0.65 -6.57
N SER A 132 3.57 -0.25 -7.78
CA SER A 132 2.65 -0.08 -8.91
C SER A 132 2.07 -1.37 -9.48
N ILE A 133 2.64 -2.52 -9.14
CA ILE A 133 2.19 -3.85 -9.59
C ILE A 133 1.55 -4.67 -8.47
N LEU A 134 1.74 -4.26 -7.22
CA LEU A 134 1.20 -4.96 -6.05
C LEU A 134 -0.14 -4.34 -5.63
N MET A 135 -1.16 -5.18 -5.49
CA MET A 135 -2.46 -4.72 -4.99
C MET A 135 -2.44 -4.64 -3.47
N THR A 136 -2.00 -3.49 -2.97
CA THR A 136 -1.96 -3.15 -1.54
C THR A 136 -2.85 -1.94 -1.25
N ILE A 137 -3.12 -1.70 0.02
CA ILE A 137 -3.90 -0.54 0.47
C ILE A 137 -3.26 0.81 0.10
N ASP A 138 -1.94 0.83 -0.15
CA ASP A 138 -1.23 2.05 -0.55
C ASP A 138 -1.57 2.47 -1.97
N THR A 139 -1.90 1.53 -2.86
CA THR A 139 -2.21 1.81 -4.26
C THR A 139 -3.47 2.70 -4.41
N PRO A 140 -4.65 2.34 -3.89
CA PRO A 140 -5.81 3.23 -3.95
C PRO A 140 -5.64 4.48 -3.07
N LEU A 141 -4.95 4.40 -1.92
CA LEU A 141 -4.60 5.55 -1.09
C LEU A 141 -3.89 6.62 -1.92
N LEU A 142 -2.79 6.27 -2.59
CA LEU A 142 -1.97 7.19 -3.39
C LEU A 142 -2.77 7.83 -4.52
N CYS A 143 -3.63 7.06 -5.17
CA CYS A 143 -4.49 7.56 -6.24
C CYS A 143 -5.45 8.63 -5.70
N PHE A 144 -6.25 8.29 -4.71
CA PHE A 144 -7.25 9.21 -4.17
C PHE A 144 -6.62 10.41 -3.47
N TRP A 145 -5.53 10.24 -2.72
CA TRP A 145 -4.74 11.33 -2.14
C TRP A 145 -4.26 12.33 -3.21
N THR A 146 -3.68 11.82 -4.29
CA THR A 146 -3.16 12.68 -5.36
C THR A 146 -4.26 13.51 -6.01
N PHE A 147 -5.40 12.87 -6.33
CA PHE A 147 -6.52 13.56 -6.92
C PHE A 147 -7.25 14.48 -5.92
N ALA A 148 -7.26 14.15 -4.62
CA ALA A 148 -7.80 15.03 -3.59
C ALA A 148 -6.96 16.31 -3.45
N ALA A 149 -5.62 16.21 -3.49
CA ALA A 149 -4.73 17.37 -3.50
C ALA A 149 -4.98 18.25 -4.74
N LEU A 150 -5.19 17.65 -5.92
CA LEU A 150 -5.52 18.38 -7.15
C LEU A 150 -6.90 19.06 -7.05
N ALA A 151 -7.91 18.36 -6.54
CA ALA A 151 -9.26 18.90 -6.31
C ALA A 151 -9.25 20.02 -5.27
N PHE A 152 -8.49 19.88 -4.18
CA PHE A 152 -8.33 20.91 -3.16
C PHE A 152 -7.67 22.17 -3.73
N TRP A 153 -6.66 22.02 -4.58
CA TRP A 153 -6.04 23.18 -5.25
C TRP A 153 -7.05 23.96 -6.11
N TRP A 154 -8.01 23.27 -6.70
CA TRP A 154 -9.14 23.90 -7.39
C TRP A 154 -10.16 24.50 -6.40
N ALA A 155 -10.48 23.78 -5.33
CA ALA A 155 -11.50 24.16 -4.35
C ALA A 155 -11.13 25.45 -3.58
N LYS A 156 -9.83 25.62 -3.22
CA LYS A 156 -9.38 26.73 -2.37
C LYS A 156 -9.75 28.13 -2.88
N ASP A 157 -9.85 28.32 -4.19
CA ASP A 157 -10.20 29.57 -4.85
C ASP A 157 -11.65 29.59 -5.39
N SER A 158 -12.38 28.49 -5.24
CA SER A 158 -13.73 28.34 -5.79
C SER A 158 -14.79 28.87 -4.82
N THR A 159 -15.78 29.56 -5.36
CA THR A 159 -16.99 29.96 -4.64
C THR A 159 -18.10 28.90 -4.71
N ARG A 160 -17.92 27.83 -5.51
CA ARG A 160 -18.88 26.74 -5.69
C ARG A 160 -18.62 25.61 -4.67
N PHE A 161 -19.67 24.88 -4.31
CA PHE A 161 -19.57 23.73 -3.40
C PHE A 161 -18.97 22.49 -4.07
N LEU A 162 -19.19 22.30 -5.39
CA LEU A 162 -18.78 21.08 -6.11
C LEU A 162 -17.31 20.74 -5.94
N PRO A 163 -16.31 21.65 -6.07
CA PRO A 163 -14.91 21.30 -5.82
C PRO A 163 -14.65 20.77 -4.42
N TRP A 164 -15.35 21.30 -3.42
CA TRP A 164 -15.22 20.89 -2.02
C TRP A 164 -15.84 19.52 -1.76
N ILE A 165 -16.99 19.23 -2.40
CA ILE A 165 -17.64 17.91 -2.38
C ILE A 165 -16.71 16.87 -3.02
N VAL A 166 -16.14 17.17 -4.21
CA VAL A 166 -15.21 16.27 -4.90
C VAL A 166 -13.97 16.02 -4.04
N THR A 167 -13.40 17.07 -3.42
CA THR A 167 -12.26 16.93 -2.51
C THR A 167 -12.63 16.04 -1.32
N GLY A 168 -13.78 16.28 -0.69
CA GLY A 168 -14.26 15.48 0.45
C GLY A 168 -14.48 14.01 0.09
N LEU A 169 -15.05 13.73 -1.09
CA LEU A 169 -15.24 12.36 -1.58
C LEU A 169 -13.89 11.65 -1.79
N LEU A 170 -12.92 12.32 -2.41
CA LEU A 170 -11.59 11.75 -2.68
C LEU A 170 -10.81 11.52 -1.38
N VAL A 171 -10.87 12.44 -0.40
CA VAL A 171 -10.30 12.23 0.94
C VAL A 171 -11.00 11.09 1.67
N GLY A 172 -12.33 10.99 1.55
CA GLY A 172 -13.10 9.88 2.11
C GLY A 172 -12.65 8.53 1.54
N LEU A 173 -12.53 8.41 0.22
CA LEU A 173 -12.04 7.20 -0.46
C LEU A 173 -10.57 6.89 -0.11
N SER A 174 -9.73 7.92 0.00
CA SER A 174 -8.35 7.80 0.50
C SER A 174 -8.33 7.20 1.92
N THR A 175 -9.18 7.71 2.81
CA THR A 175 -9.31 7.21 4.19
C THR A 175 -9.87 5.79 4.25
N LEU A 176 -10.86 5.47 3.41
CA LEU A 176 -11.41 4.11 3.28
C LEU A 176 -10.43 3.12 2.64
N SER A 177 -9.40 3.60 1.94
CA SER A 177 -8.30 2.76 1.45
C SER A 177 -7.31 2.45 2.57
N LYS A 178 -6.90 3.46 3.31
CA LYS A 178 -6.02 3.37 4.48
C LYS A 178 -6.35 4.51 5.44
N TYR A 179 -6.57 4.23 6.71
CA TYR A 179 -7.05 5.24 7.66
C TYR A 179 -6.15 6.47 7.78
N THR A 180 -4.85 6.33 7.45
CA THR A 180 -3.94 7.48 7.37
C THR A 180 -4.27 8.46 6.24
N GLY A 181 -5.15 8.11 5.32
CA GLY A 181 -5.72 9.05 4.34
C GLY A 181 -6.40 10.25 5.00
N ALA A 182 -6.94 10.10 6.22
CA ALA A 182 -7.49 11.21 7.00
C ALA A 182 -6.46 12.31 7.32
N MET A 183 -5.16 11.99 7.33
CA MET A 183 -4.09 12.99 7.52
C MET A 183 -4.07 14.06 6.44
N GLU A 184 -4.71 13.81 5.31
CA GLU A 184 -4.87 14.81 4.25
C GLU A 184 -5.75 15.99 4.70
N LEU A 185 -6.73 15.77 5.57
CA LEU A 185 -7.48 16.85 6.22
C LEU A 185 -6.57 17.74 7.07
N VAL A 186 -5.63 17.13 7.81
CA VAL A 186 -4.62 17.86 8.58
C VAL A 186 -3.73 18.66 7.63
N SER A 187 -3.34 18.07 6.50
CA SER A 187 -2.55 18.75 5.47
C SER A 187 -3.27 19.97 4.89
N PHE A 188 -4.55 19.86 4.58
CA PHE A 188 -5.35 20.97 4.04
C PHE A 188 -5.62 22.04 5.10
N ALA A 189 -5.89 21.66 6.33
CA ALA A 189 -6.03 22.60 7.44
C ALA A 189 -4.71 23.35 7.69
N LEU A 190 -3.58 22.67 7.73
CA LEU A 190 -2.25 23.26 7.88
C LEU A 190 -1.95 24.25 6.74
N PHE A 191 -2.25 23.87 5.49
CA PHE A 191 -2.11 24.79 4.36
C PHE A 191 -2.95 26.05 4.55
N CYS A 192 -4.23 25.91 4.90
CA CYS A 192 -5.10 27.07 5.12
C CYS A 192 -4.62 27.96 6.26
N LEU A 193 -4.09 27.39 7.35
CA LEU A 193 -3.51 28.16 8.45
C LEU A 193 -2.22 28.86 8.04
N TRP A 194 -1.39 28.22 7.26
CA TRP A 194 -0.07 28.71 6.85
C TRP A 194 -0.14 29.74 5.71
N TYR A 195 -1.10 29.56 4.78
CA TYR A 195 -1.30 30.46 3.65
C TYR A 195 -2.42 31.47 3.96
N ALA A 196 -2.05 32.70 4.36
CA ALA A 196 -2.97 33.72 4.84
C ALA A 196 -4.20 33.98 3.94
N PRO A 197 -4.10 34.00 2.58
CA PRO A 197 -5.28 34.19 1.72
C PRO A 197 -6.32 33.09 1.86
N SER A 198 -5.94 31.89 2.27
CA SER A 198 -6.85 30.73 2.43
C SER A 198 -7.37 30.54 3.85
N ARG A 199 -6.91 31.30 4.86
CA ARG A 199 -7.32 31.14 6.28
C ARG A 199 -8.84 31.19 6.47
N LYS A 200 -9.51 32.11 5.77
CA LYS A 200 -10.97 32.26 5.82
C LYS A 200 -11.74 31.02 5.34
N GLN A 201 -11.08 30.13 4.60
CA GLN A 201 -11.72 28.92 4.12
C GLN A 201 -12.04 27.93 5.26
N LEU A 202 -11.23 27.88 6.32
CA LEU A 202 -11.45 27.02 7.48
C LEU A 202 -12.78 27.30 8.19
N LEU A 203 -13.23 28.58 8.18
CA LEU A 203 -14.48 29.03 8.80
C LEU A 203 -15.61 29.14 7.79
N ASN A 204 -15.39 28.69 6.55
CA ASN A 204 -16.39 28.77 5.48
C ASN A 204 -17.25 27.50 5.45
N GLY A 205 -18.56 27.66 5.21
CA GLY A 205 -19.48 26.54 5.05
C GLY A 205 -19.06 25.51 3.98
N ARG A 206 -18.25 25.91 3.01
CA ARG A 206 -17.70 25.01 1.98
C ARG A 206 -16.65 24.02 2.54
N PHE A 207 -15.80 24.46 3.46
CA PHE A 207 -14.87 23.56 4.15
C PHE A 207 -15.65 22.60 5.08
N LEU A 208 -16.72 23.09 5.72
CA LEU A 208 -17.61 22.23 6.49
C LEU A 208 -18.27 21.15 5.59
N VAL A 209 -18.68 21.50 4.36
CA VAL A 209 -19.21 20.51 3.39
C VAL A 209 -18.17 19.45 3.06
N LEU A 210 -16.89 19.80 2.87
CA LEU A 210 -15.81 18.82 2.70
C LEU A 210 -15.78 17.85 3.89
N LEU A 211 -15.77 18.37 5.13
CA LEU A 211 -15.73 17.54 6.34
C LEU A 211 -16.97 16.62 6.45
N LEU A 212 -18.15 17.15 6.13
CA LEU A 212 -19.40 16.37 6.12
C LEU A 212 -19.35 15.23 5.10
N VAL A 213 -18.84 15.49 3.90
CA VAL A 213 -18.70 14.45 2.86
C VAL A 213 -17.72 13.37 3.31
N VAL A 214 -16.56 13.74 3.90
CA VAL A 214 -15.64 12.75 4.49
C VAL A 214 -16.34 11.96 5.59
N GLY A 215 -17.05 12.62 6.49
CA GLY A 215 -17.82 11.97 7.55
C GLY A 215 -18.83 10.96 7.00
N LEU A 216 -19.59 11.34 5.96
CA LEU A 216 -20.55 10.44 5.30
C LEU A 216 -19.87 9.21 4.68
N CYS A 217 -18.70 9.37 4.08
CA CYS A 217 -17.90 8.23 3.58
C CYS A 217 -17.50 7.26 4.70
N LEU A 218 -17.27 7.74 5.92
CA LEU A 218 -16.84 6.92 7.04
C LEU A 218 -17.99 6.25 7.80
N VAL A 219 -19.26 6.66 7.58
CA VAL A 219 -20.44 6.08 8.25
C VAL A 219 -20.45 4.54 8.18
N PRO A 220 -20.23 3.89 7.02
CA PRO A 220 -20.24 2.42 6.95
C PRO A 220 -19.18 1.77 7.85
N VAL A 221 -17.97 2.33 7.91
CA VAL A 221 -16.88 1.83 8.76
C VAL A 221 -17.19 2.02 10.24
N ILE A 222 -17.77 3.17 10.61
CA ILE A 222 -18.20 3.45 11.99
C ILE A 222 -19.28 2.46 12.41
N TYR A 223 -20.28 2.24 11.54
CA TYR A 223 -21.35 1.30 11.79
C TYR A 223 -20.86 -0.14 11.96
N TRP A 224 -19.96 -0.60 11.08
CA TRP A 224 -19.32 -1.92 11.17
C TRP A 224 -18.57 -2.08 12.51
N ASN A 225 -17.76 -1.07 12.89
CA ASN A 225 -17.02 -1.09 14.15
C ASN A 225 -17.95 -1.12 15.36
N TRP A 226 -19.05 -0.40 15.32
CA TRP A 226 -20.04 -0.42 16.38
C TRP A 226 -20.66 -1.82 16.57
N GLN A 227 -21.01 -2.48 15.46
CA GLN A 227 -21.54 -3.85 15.50
C GLN A 227 -20.52 -4.88 16.06
N HIS A 228 -19.21 -4.68 15.79
CA HIS A 228 -18.14 -5.60 16.16
C HIS A 228 -17.37 -5.16 17.42
N GLN A 229 -17.90 -4.26 18.25
CA GLN A 229 -17.28 -3.83 19.51
C GLN A 229 -15.92 -3.13 19.32
N TRP A 230 -15.77 -2.33 18.26
CA TRP A 230 -14.63 -1.46 17.98
C TRP A 230 -13.27 -2.19 17.85
N PRO A 231 -13.16 -3.30 17.11
CA PRO A 231 -11.91 -4.03 16.97
C PRO A 231 -10.84 -3.23 16.23
N THR A 232 -11.22 -2.41 15.25
CA THR A 232 -10.30 -1.55 14.53
C THR A 232 -9.62 -0.54 15.44
N LEU A 233 -10.35 0.07 16.36
CA LEU A 233 -9.78 1.05 17.28
C LEU A 233 -8.74 0.39 18.19
N ARG A 234 -9.05 -0.79 18.76
CA ARG A 234 -8.10 -1.57 19.58
C ARG A 234 -6.85 -1.95 18.78
N PHE A 235 -7.04 -2.39 17.55
CA PHE A 235 -5.93 -2.73 16.65
C PHE A 235 -5.04 -1.51 16.35
N LEU A 236 -5.62 -0.35 16.04
CA LEU A 236 -4.88 0.87 15.72
C LEU A 236 -4.12 1.44 16.93
N THR A 237 -4.70 1.39 18.14
CA THR A 237 -4.02 1.83 19.36
C THR A 237 -2.80 0.95 19.66
N HIS A 238 -2.95 -0.37 19.55
CA HIS A 238 -1.83 -1.30 19.71
C HIS A 238 -0.75 -1.13 18.63
N ARG A 239 -1.16 -0.97 17.37
CA ARG A 239 -0.22 -0.77 16.27
C ARG A 239 0.53 0.55 16.36
N GLY A 240 -0.10 1.59 16.87
CA GLY A 240 0.50 2.90 17.15
C GLY A 240 1.32 2.96 18.44
N ALA A 241 1.43 1.86 19.18
CA ALA A 241 2.05 1.79 20.50
C ALA A 241 1.46 2.80 21.51
N LEU A 242 0.18 3.16 21.33
CA LEU A 242 -0.50 4.12 22.24
C LEU A 242 -0.96 3.48 23.55
N ASP A 243 -1.02 2.15 23.59
CA ASP A 243 -1.35 1.31 24.75
C ASP A 243 -0.11 0.73 25.44
N GLU A 244 1.08 0.96 24.91
CA GLU A 244 2.35 0.51 25.48
C GLU A 244 3.01 1.65 26.28
N LYS A 245 3.79 1.31 27.29
CA LYS A 245 4.63 2.31 27.98
C LYS A 245 5.63 2.89 26.98
N ALA A 246 5.77 4.22 26.99
CA ALA A 246 6.68 4.90 26.09
C ALA A 246 8.13 4.39 26.29
N HIS A 247 8.68 3.75 25.30
CA HIS A 247 10.06 3.28 25.28
C HIS A 247 10.82 4.11 24.26
N PHE A 248 11.73 4.97 24.72
CA PHE A 248 12.55 5.78 23.83
C PHE A 248 13.62 4.93 23.14
N ARG A 249 13.49 4.74 21.83
CA ARG A 249 14.39 3.93 20.98
C ARG A 249 15.00 4.77 19.87
N PRO A 250 16.04 5.57 20.13
CA PRO A 250 16.60 6.48 19.14
C PRO A 250 17.21 5.77 17.92
N LEU A 251 17.65 4.53 18.07
CA LEU A 251 18.17 3.72 16.94
C LEU A 251 17.07 3.38 15.93
N ASP A 252 15.82 3.21 16.34
CA ASP A 252 14.70 2.92 15.43
C ASP A 252 14.43 4.11 14.50
N VAL A 253 14.80 5.33 14.89
CA VAL A 253 14.76 6.51 14.02
C VAL A 253 15.75 6.38 12.86
N LEU A 254 16.95 5.86 13.10
CA LEU A 254 17.93 5.62 12.05
C LEU A 254 17.45 4.51 11.10
N VAL A 255 16.82 3.47 11.65
CA VAL A 255 16.17 2.42 10.85
C VAL A 255 15.05 3.02 9.98
N PHE A 256 14.22 3.90 10.54
CA PHE A 256 13.20 4.62 9.79
C PHE A 256 13.80 5.45 8.65
N LEU A 257 14.78 6.33 8.95
CA LEU A 257 15.41 7.19 7.94
C LEU A 257 16.13 6.37 6.85
N GLY A 258 16.86 5.31 7.24
CA GLY A 258 17.48 4.37 6.30
C GLY A 258 16.44 3.65 5.44
N GLY A 259 15.31 3.25 6.04
CA GLY A 259 14.17 2.69 5.33
C GLY A 259 13.56 3.67 4.33
N GLN A 260 13.41 4.97 4.70
CA GLN A 260 12.93 6.00 3.77
C GLN A 260 13.90 6.18 2.60
N ALA A 261 15.20 6.23 2.86
CA ALA A 261 16.21 6.29 1.79
C ALA A 261 16.11 5.07 0.86
N GLY A 262 15.92 3.86 1.41
CA GLY A 262 15.80 2.64 0.60
C GLY A 262 14.55 2.58 -0.26
N VAL A 263 13.39 3.09 0.21
CA VAL A 263 12.12 2.95 -0.53
C VAL A 263 11.92 4.03 -1.60
N ILE A 264 12.59 5.19 -1.53
CA ILE A 264 12.49 6.23 -2.56
C ILE A 264 13.79 6.48 -3.33
N SER A 265 14.83 5.68 -3.11
CA SER A 265 16.23 5.85 -3.46
C SER A 265 16.99 6.82 -2.54
N PRO A 266 18.21 6.44 -2.07
CA PRO A 266 19.04 7.32 -1.26
C PRO A 266 19.32 8.67 -1.91
N VAL A 267 19.50 8.70 -3.22
CA VAL A 267 19.77 9.94 -3.97
C VAL A 267 18.58 10.88 -3.95
N ILE A 268 17.36 10.36 -4.16
CA ILE A 268 16.13 11.16 -4.13
C ILE A 268 15.86 11.64 -2.69
N PHE A 269 16.09 10.77 -1.69
CA PHE A 269 15.91 11.13 -0.29
C PHE A 269 16.88 12.25 0.14
N ILE A 270 18.15 12.15 -0.22
CA ILE A 270 19.14 13.20 0.04
C ILE A 270 18.74 14.50 -0.68
N ALA A 271 18.33 14.43 -1.95
CA ALA A 271 17.88 15.60 -2.69
C ALA A 271 16.68 16.27 -2.00
N LEU A 272 15.72 15.49 -1.48
CA LEU A 272 14.58 15.99 -0.72
C LEU A 272 15.04 16.69 0.57
N MET A 273 15.92 16.05 1.35
CA MET A 273 16.46 16.66 2.58
C MET A 273 17.24 17.96 2.28
N VAL A 274 18.08 17.96 1.26
CA VAL A 274 18.82 19.16 0.85
C VAL A 274 17.87 20.31 0.52
N VAL A 275 16.84 20.09 -0.31
CA VAL A 275 15.93 21.19 -0.69
C VAL A 275 15.00 21.62 0.45
N LEU A 276 14.69 20.75 1.42
CA LEU A 276 13.95 21.11 2.62
C LEU A 276 14.71 22.12 3.50
N PHE A 277 16.03 21.95 3.61
CA PHE A 277 16.90 22.79 4.44
C PHE A 277 17.63 23.89 3.67
N TRP A 278 17.30 24.10 2.38
CA TRP A 278 17.91 25.15 1.55
C TRP A 278 16.91 26.30 1.26
N PRO A 279 16.74 27.24 2.18
CA PRO A 279 15.69 28.27 2.09
C PRO A 279 15.92 29.29 0.96
N SER A 280 17.16 29.43 0.45
CA SER A 280 17.49 30.39 -0.60
C SER A 280 17.03 29.98 -2.01
N LEU A 281 16.61 28.72 -2.20
CA LEU A 281 16.00 28.27 -3.46
C LEU A 281 14.54 28.74 -3.54
N LYS A 282 14.34 30.06 -3.68
CA LYS A 282 13.00 30.60 -3.93
C LYS A 282 12.54 30.20 -5.32
N THR A 283 11.39 29.56 -5.40
CA THR A 283 10.63 29.47 -6.65
C THR A 283 9.98 30.83 -6.91
N ALA A 284 10.00 31.30 -8.14
CA ALA A 284 9.29 32.52 -8.53
C ALA A 284 7.79 32.35 -8.21
N ASP A 285 7.15 33.42 -7.75
CA ASP A 285 5.70 33.50 -7.44
C ASP A 285 5.13 32.34 -6.62
N ASP A 286 5.41 32.35 -5.31
CA ASP A 286 4.80 31.40 -4.38
C ASP A 286 3.37 31.85 -4.01
N ASN A 287 2.40 31.54 -4.87
CA ASN A 287 0.97 31.68 -4.57
C ASN A 287 0.45 30.58 -3.61
N GLY A 288 1.31 30.10 -2.72
CA GLY A 288 1.01 29.01 -1.77
C GLY A 288 1.41 27.62 -2.24
N GLN A 289 2.00 27.46 -3.45
CA GLN A 289 2.36 26.14 -3.98
C GLN A 289 3.32 25.38 -3.06
N THR A 290 4.42 26.03 -2.66
CA THR A 290 5.40 25.45 -1.73
C THR A 290 4.77 25.07 -0.40
N ARG A 291 3.88 25.93 0.14
CA ARG A 291 3.17 25.64 1.40
C ARG A 291 2.24 24.47 1.28
N LEU A 292 1.52 24.33 0.15
CA LEU A 292 0.69 23.13 -0.11
C LEU A 292 1.52 21.85 -0.11
N LEU A 293 2.63 21.84 -0.85
CA LEU A 293 3.49 20.66 -0.98
C LEU A 293 4.10 20.26 0.37
N LEU A 294 4.56 21.22 1.15
CA LEU A 294 5.07 20.97 2.50
C LEU A 294 3.94 20.53 3.46
N SER A 295 2.74 21.08 3.31
CA SER A 295 1.59 20.63 4.10
C SER A 295 1.13 19.21 3.75
N LEU A 296 1.30 18.77 2.50
CA LEU A 296 1.05 17.39 2.08
C LEU A 296 2.14 16.43 2.57
N PHE A 297 3.40 16.89 2.69
CA PHE A 297 4.54 16.08 3.07
C PHE A 297 4.72 15.99 4.59
N LEU A 298 4.81 17.13 5.28
CA LEU A 298 5.27 17.20 6.67
C LEU A 298 4.37 16.47 7.67
N PRO A 299 3.03 16.63 7.68
CA PRO A 299 2.20 16.03 8.73
C PRO A 299 2.32 14.51 8.76
N LEU A 300 2.21 13.86 7.61
CA LEU A 300 2.27 12.40 7.52
C LEU A 300 3.70 11.87 7.74
N PHE A 301 4.71 12.54 7.20
CA PHE A 301 6.12 12.15 7.41
C PHE A 301 6.52 12.30 8.88
N LEU A 302 6.19 13.44 9.51
CA LEU A 302 6.51 13.71 10.92
C LEU A 302 5.75 12.77 11.86
N LEU A 303 4.50 12.42 11.54
CA LEU A 303 3.75 11.43 12.32
C LEU A 303 4.56 10.12 12.47
N TYR A 304 5.02 9.55 11.36
CA TYR A 304 5.77 8.30 11.41
C TYR A 304 7.22 8.46 11.89
N PHE A 305 7.83 9.61 11.65
CA PHE A 305 9.11 9.97 12.23
C PHE A 305 9.03 9.99 13.77
N LEU A 306 7.99 10.61 14.34
CA LEU A 306 7.77 10.65 15.79
C LEU A 306 7.44 9.26 16.37
N ILE A 307 6.60 8.48 15.68
CA ILE A 307 6.31 7.10 16.10
C ILE A 307 7.59 6.25 16.12
N SER A 308 8.55 6.52 15.22
CA SER A 308 9.80 5.76 15.15
C SER A 308 10.70 5.89 16.37
N PHE A 309 10.48 6.88 17.24
CA PHE A 309 11.16 6.96 18.54
C PHE A 309 10.68 5.90 19.55
N GLN A 310 9.52 5.30 19.32
CA GLN A 310 8.94 4.30 20.21
C GLN A 310 8.96 2.89 19.59
N LYS A 311 8.72 2.80 18.28
CA LYS A 311 8.59 1.54 17.55
C LYS A 311 9.02 1.72 16.09
N ALA A 312 9.80 0.76 15.58
CA ALA A 312 10.20 0.77 14.18
C ALA A 312 8.98 0.80 13.25
N SER A 313 8.84 1.88 12.47
CA SER A 313 7.77 2.05 11.49
C SER A 313 8.14 1.35 10.17
N GLN A 314 7.17 0.74 9.50
CA GLN A 314 7.42 0.20 8.16
C GLN A 314 7.72 1.33 7.17
N ALA A 315 8.69 1.12 6.28
CA ALA A 315 9.19 2.15 5.38
C ALA A 315 8.12 2.71 4.42
N ASN A 316 7.11 1.92 4.04
CA ASN A 316 6.03 2.33 3.15
C ASN A 316 4.91 3.13 3.85
N TRP A 317 4.91 3.25 5.18
CA TRP A 317 3.81 3.93 5.87
C TRP A 317 3.62 5.39 5.47
N PRO A 318 4.67 6.22 5.30
CA PRO A 318 4.52 7.60 4.86
C PRO A 318 4.41 7.78 3.33
N ALA A 319 4.10 6.72 2.55
CA ALA A 319 4.10 6.75 1.08
C ALA A 319 3.38 7.96 0.48
N ALA A 320 2.20 8.32 0.99
CA ALA A 320 1.40 9.42 0.46
C ALA A 320 2.05 10.82 0.67
N ALA A 321 2.91 10.97 1.66
CA ALA A 321 3.68 12.21 1.86
C ALA A 321 4.58 12.52 0.65
N TYR A 322 5.11 11.49 0.01
CA TYR A 322 6.03 11.66 -1.13
C TYR A 322 5.37 12.21 -2.39
N VAL A 323 4.05 12.19 -2.51
CA VAL A 323 3.36 12.93 -3.59
C VAL A 323 3.72 14.42 -3.53
N GLY A 324 3.60 15.05 -2.35
CA GLY A 324 4.06 16.43 -2.14
C GLY A 324 5.57 16.57 -2.24
N GLY A 325 6.32 15.61 -1.66
CA GLY A 325 7.78 15.60 -1.64
C GLY A 325 8.42 15.57 -3.02
N PHE A 326 7.96 14.71 -3.93
CA PHE A 326 8.49 14.61 -5.29
C PHE A 326 8.23 15.87 -6.12
N ILE A 327 7.03 16.45 -6.02
CA ILE A 327 6.72 17.71 -6.71
C ILE A 327 7.60 18.83 -6.15
N PHE A 328 7.82 18.87 -4.84
CA PHE A 328 8.67 19.86 -4.19
C PHE A 328 10.14 19.75 -4.65
N VAL A 329 10.69 18.53 -4.65
CA VAL A 329 12.04 18.28 -5.18
C VAL A 329 12.14 18.72 -6.64
N ALA A 330 11.20 18.26 -7.49
CA ALA A 330 11.22 18.59 -8.91
C ALA A 330 11.16 20.09 -9.17
N ALA A 331 10.29 20.83 -8.46
CA ALA A 331 10.16 22.28 -8.62
C ALA A 331 11.44 23.04 -8.21
N LYS A 332 12.05 22.65 -7.08
CA LYS A 332 13.29 23.28 -6.62
C LYS A 332 14.47 22.93 -7.51
N TRP A 333 14.56 21.67 -7.94
CA TRP A 333 15.62 21.22 -8.81
C TRP A 333 15.56 21.81 -10.21
N ASP A 334 14.34 22.04 -10.72
CA ASP A 334 14.12 22.71 -12.00
C ASP A 334 14.77 24.11 -12.05
N VAL A 335 14.63 24.88 -10.98
CA VAL A 335 15.30 26.18 -10.82
C VAL A 335 16.83 26.05 -10.81
N LEU A 336 17.37 25.01 -10.16
CA LEU A 336 18.81 24.76 -10.13
C LEU A 336 19.37 24.36 -11.50
N ILE A 337 18.65 23.52 -12.22
CA ILE A 337 19.03 23.08 -13.58
C ILE A 337 19.15 24.26 -14.55
N GLU A 338 18.32 25.29 -14.38
CA GLU A 338 18.41 26.52 -15.19
C GLU A 338 19.64 27.38 -14.87
N ARG A 339 20.02 27.38 -13.59
CA ARG A 339 21.13 28.22 -13.10
C ARG A 339 22.51 27.58 -13.25
N ALA A 340 22.59 26.24 -13.23
CA ALA A 340 23.86 25.53 -13.15
C ALA A 340 23.86 24.22 -13.98
N ARG A 341 24.83 24.10 -14.91
CA ARG A 341 24.98 22.89 -15.73
C ARG A 341 25.24 21.63 -14.91
N TRP A 342 25.98 21.73 -13.80
CA TRP A 342 26.25 20.62 -12.90
C TRP A 342 24.97 20.03 -12.30
N ALA A 343 23.97 20.87 -11.98
CA ALA A 343 22.70 20.40 -11.42
C ALA A 343 21.93 19.50 -12.38
N ARG A 344 22.02 19.79 -13.70
CA ARG A 344 21.44 18.93 -14.74
C ARG A 344 22.08 17.52 -14.74
N TRP A 345 23.42 17.48 -14.75
CA TRP A 345 24.12 16.21 -14.75
C TRP A 345 23.87 15.43 -13.46
N LEU A 346 23.82 16.10 -12.32
CA LEU A 346 23.51 15.47 -11.04
C LEU A 346 22.07 14.92 -11.00
N ALA A 347 21.09 15.64 -11.58
CA ALA A 347 19.72 15.15 -11.72
C ALA A 347 19.64 13.89 -12.60
N VAL A 348 20.32 13.90 -13.76
CA VAL A 348 20.37 12.76 -14.67
C VAL A 348 21.06 11.56 -14.00
N ALA A 349 22.20 11.78 -13.37
CA ALA A 349 22.94 10.73 -12.65
C ALA A 349 22.08 10.15 -11.48
N GLY A 350 21.41 11.01 -10.71
CA GLY A 350 20.52 10.60 -9.64
C GLY A 350 19.33 9.76 -10.12
N LEU A 351 18.71 10.15 -11.22
CA LEU A 351 17.64 9.36 -11.85
C LEU A 351 18.17 8.03 -12.38
N ALA A 352 19.36 7.99 -12.96
CA ALA A 352 19.98 6.77 -13.46
C ALA A 352 20.28 5.80 -12.30
N VAL A 353 20.83 6.28 -11.19
CA VAL A 353 21.05 5.48 -9.98
C VAL A 353 19.74 4.92 -9.45
N ALA A 354 18.72 5.76 -9.27
CA ALA A 354 17.40 5.31 -8.79
C ALA A 354 16.73 4.30 -9.74
N LEU A 355 16.92 4.45 -11.05
CA LEU A 355 16.45 3.48 -12.04
C LEU A 355 17.17 2.13 -11.90
N ILE A 356 18.50 2.13 -11.73
CA ILE A 356 19.31 0.91 -11.52
C ILE A 356 18.86 0.20 -10.24
N GLU A 357 18.66 0.95 -9.14
CA GLU A 357 18.12 0.40 -7.88
C GLU A 357 16.75 -0.25 -8.09
N THR A 358 15.86 0.45 -8.78
CA THR A 358 14.50 -0.04 -9.05
C THR A 358 14.50 -1.30 -9.91
N VAL A 359 15.28 -1.32 -10.99
CA VAL A 359 15.44 -2.51 -11.86
C VAL A 359 16.06 -3.66 -11.08
N GLY A 360 17.09 -3.40 -10.26
CA GLY A 360 17.69 -4.41 -9.39
C GLY A 360 16.72 -5.00 -8.39
N LEU A 361 15.77 -4.21 -7.86
CA LEU A 361 14.73 -4.69 -6.94
C LEU A 361 13.60 -5.44 -7.66
N GLN A 362 13.38 -5.21 -8.95
CA GLN A 362 12.41 -5.99 -9.75
C GLN A 362 12.99 -7.33 -10.21
N GLU A 363 14.32 -7.45 -10.38
CA GLU A 363 14.98 -8.69 -10.80
C GLU A 363 16.15 -9.00 -9.87
N THR A 364 15.81 -9.38 -8.64
CA THR A 364 16.80 -9.67 -7.57
C THR A 364 17.66 -10.89 -7.82
N LYS A 365 17.33 -11.74 -8.82
CA LYS A 365 18.16 -12.88 -9.20
C LYS A 365 19.60 -12.47 -9.55
N TRP A 366 19.76 -11.27 -10.12
CA TRP A 366 21.10 -10.74 -10.46
C TRP A 366 21.94 -10.37 -9.23
N LEU A 367 21.27 -10.07 -8.12
CA LEU A 367 21.95 -9.67 -6.87
C LEU A 367 22.46 -10.86 -6.05
N ASN A 368 22.04 -12.07 -6.39
CA ASN A 368 22.42 -13.32 -5.71
C ASN A 368 22.35 -13.24 -4.18
N LEU A 369 21.28 -12.64 -3.66
CA LEU A 369 21.11 -12.40 -2.23
C LEU A 369 20.96 -13.72 -1.47
N PRO A 370 21.43 -13.82 -0.21
CA PRO A 370 21.22 -14.98 0.63
C PRO A 370 19.72 -15.29 0.83
N PRO A 371 19.34 -16.57 1.05
CA PRO A 371 17.96 -16.95 1.35
C PRO A 371 17.35 -16.13 2.51
N GLY A 372 16.12 -15.66 2.34
CA GLY A 372 15.43 -14.82 3.32
C GLY A 372 15.89 -13.36 3.39
N LYS A 373 16.86 -12.96 2.56
CA LYS A 373 17.31 -11.56 2.39
C LYS A 373 16.81 -10.95 1.07
N ASP A 374 16.30 -11.77 0.16
CA ASP A 374 15.72 -11.31 -1.09
C ASP A 374 14.31 -10.74 -0.85
N PRO A 375 14.08 -9.45 -1.15
CA PRO A 375 12.74 -8.84 -0.99
C PRO A 375 11.66 -9.53 -1.83
N LEU A 376 12.01 -10.16 -2.96
CA LEU A 376 11.08 -10.89 -3.82
C LEU A 376 10.75 -12.32 -3.32
N ASP A 377 11.44 -12.85 -2.30
CA ASP A 377 11.09 -14.13 -1.70
C ASP A 377 9.64 -14.14 -1.16
N ARG A 378 9.09 -12.96 -0.87
CA ARG A 378 7.69 -12.80 -0.45
C ARG A 378 6.68 -13.10 -1.57
N ALA A 379 7.10 -12.96 -2.84
CA ALA A 379 6.29 -13.16 -4.03
C ALA A 379 6.70 -14.44 -4.77
N ARG A 380 7.30 -15.41 -4.07
CA ARG A 380 7.82 -16.66 -4.65
C ARG A 380 7.53 -17.86 -3.75
N GLY A 381 7.35 -19.03 -4.36
CA GLY A 381 7.24 -20.32 -3.68
C GLY A 381 5.90 -20.61 -3.02
N ALA A 382 4.87 -19.79 -3.23
CA ALA A 382 3.53 -20.07 -2.69
C ALA A 382 2.84 -21.22 -3.40
N ARG A 383 3.09 -21.40 -4.70
CA ARG A 383 2.58 -22.55 -5.47
C ARG A 383 3.24 -23.87 -5.04
N ASP A 384 4.56 -23.85 -4.80
CA ASP A 384 5.28 -25.01 -4.30
C ASP A 384 4.79 -25.40 -2.90
N LEU A 385 4.59 -24.41 -2.01
CA LEU A 385 3.99 -24.64 -0.70
C LEU A 385 2.60 -25.31 -0.82
N ALA A 386 1.73 -24.78 -1.66
CA ALA A 386 0.39 -25.31 -1.86
C ALA A 386 0.42 -26.73 -2.43
N ALA A 387 1.31 -27.01 -3.39
CA ALA A 387 1.48 -28.36 -3.96
C ALA A 387 1.94 -29.37 -2.90
N GLN A 388 2.90 -29.00 -2.05
CA GLN A 388 3.37 -29.87 -0.96
C GLN A 388 2.28 -30.11 0.09
N VAL A 389 1.48 -29.09 0.45
CA VAL A 389 0.36 -29.23 1.39
C VAL A 389 -0.76 -30.09 0.78
N SER A 390 -1.11 -29.88 -0.50
CA SER A 390 -2.12 -30.70 -1.19
C SER A 390 -1.71 -32.19 -1.29
N GLY A 391 -0.40 -32.46 -1.47
CA GLY A 391 0.15 -33.81 -1.37
C GLY A 391 -0.10 -34.43 0.01
N LEU A 392 0.15 -33.67 1.07
CA LEU A 392 -0.11 -34.14 2.45
C LEU A 392 -1.61 -34.35 2.72
N GLU A 393 -2.51 -33.50 2.17
CA GLU A 393 -3.97 -33.75 2.26
C GLU A 393 -4.34 -35.11 1.66
N THR A 394 -3.77 -35.43 0.49
CA THR A 394 -4.01 -36.70 -0.21
C THR A 394 -3.42 -37.88 0.58
N GLU A 395 -2.19 -37.77 1.09
CA GLU A 395 -1.49 -38.83 1.84
C GLU A 395 -2.15 -39.13 3.19
N THR A 396 -2.66 -38.10 3.87
CA THR A 396 -3.17 -38.24 5.24
C THR A 396 -4.69 -38.36 5.32
N GLY A 397 -5.41 -37.98 4.26
CA GLY A 397 -6.87 -37.87 4.24
C GLY A 397 -7.43 -36.68 5.03
N ALA A 398 -6.56 -35.78 5.48
CA ALA A 398 -6.99 -34.57 6.16
C ALA A 398 -7.71 -33.62 5.20
N LYS A 399 -8.80 -32.99 5.65
CA LYS A 399 -9.64 -32.13 4.81
C LYS A 399 -9.51 -30.65 5.13
N VAL A 400 -8.85 -30.33 6.22
CA VAL A 400 -8.75 -28.98 6.76
C VAL A 400 -7.29 -28.56 6.78
N VAL A 401 -7.01 -27.34 6.33
CA VAL A 401 -5.69 -26.74 6.45
C VAL A 401 -5.75 -25.58 7.44
N ILE A 402 -4.81 -25.56 8.38
CA ILE A 402 -4.65 -24.52 9.41
C ILE A 402 -3.23 -23.97 9.30
N ALA A 403 -3.05 -22.66 9.33
CA ALA A 403 -1.72 -22.04 9.30
C ALA A 403 -1.54 -21.04 10.47
N ASN A 404 -0.33 -20.97 11.03
CA ASN A 404 -0.05 -20.10 12.18
C ASN A 404 0.05 -18.62 11.85
N ALA A 405 0.24 -18.26 10.57
CA ALA A 405 0.35 -16.89 10.10
C ALA A 405 -0.74 -16.58 9.05
N TYR A 406 -1.40 -15.42 9.18
CA TYR A 406 -2.49 -15.03 8.26
C TYR A 406 -2.02 -14.94 6.79
N MET A 407 -0.77 -14.53 6.55
CA MET A 407 -0.20 -14.47 5.20
C MET A 407 -0.07 -15.88 4.60
N THR A 408 0.41 -16.84 5.39
CA THR A 408 0.55 -18.23 4.97
C THR A 408 -0.82 -18.87 4.75
N ALA A 409 -1.79 -18.64 5.64
CA ALA A 409 -3.18 -19.07 5.47
C ALA A 409 -3.78 -18.53 4.16
N SER A 410 -3.60 -17.22 3.91
CA SER A 410 -4.14 -16.57 2.72
C SER A 410 -3.51 -17.06 1.42
N LEU A 411 -2.19 -17.28 1.40
CA LEU A 411 -1.48 -17.82 0.24
C LEU A 411 -1.94 -19.26 -0.03
N LEU A 412 -2.08 -20.09 0.99
CA LEU A 412 -2.62 -21.45 0.84
C LEU A 412 -4.06 -21.43 0.34
N SER A 413 -4.93 -20.55 0.89
CA SER A 413 -6.30 -20.39 0.37
C SER A 413 -6.34 -20.03 -1.11
N PHE A 414 -5.38 -19.22 -1.58
CA PHE A 414 -5.35 -18.80 -2.99
C PHE A 414 -4.79 -19.87 -3.93
N TYR A 415 -3.75 -20.61 -3.50
CA TYR A 415 -3.00 -21.51 -4.38
C TYR A 415 -3.37 -22.99 -4.24
N LEU A 416 -4.06 -23.43 -3.17
CA LEU A 416 -4.58 -24.78 -3.07
C LEU A 416 -5.66 -25.05 -4.14
N PRO A 417 -5.76 -26.29 -4.66
CA PRO A 417 -6.80 -26.68 -5.59
C PRO A 417 -8.20 -26.38 -5.02
N GLY A 418 -9.06 -25.77 -5.83
CA GLY A 418 -10.40 -25.38 -5.39
C GLY A 418 -10.46 -24.11 -4.51
N GLN A 419 -9.33 -23.51 -4.17
CA GLN A 419 -9.24 -22.30 -3.36
C GLN A 419 -10.07 -22.38 -2.06
N PRO A 420 -9.81 -23.36 -1.20
CA PRO A 420 -10.55 -23.57 0.04
C PRO A 420 -10.27 -22.48 1.06
N ASP A 421 -11.13 -22.37 2.08
CA ASP A 421 -10.80 -21.60 3.25
C ASP A 421 -9.70 -22.30 4.05
N VAL A 422 -8.63 -21.58 4.36
CA VAL A 422 -7.56 -22.00 5.27
C VAL A 422 -7.70 -21.22 6.57
N TYR A 423 -7.71 -21.93 7.66
CA TYR A 423 -8.02 -21.41 8.99
C TYR A 423 -6.78 -21.00 9.76
N MET A 424 -6.99 -20.33 10.87
CA MET A 424 -5.96 -20.01 11.86
C MET A 424 -6.24 -20.70 13.18
N PRO A 425 -5.20 -20.96 14.01
CA PRO A 425 -5.41 -21.38 15.39
C PRO A 425 -6.27 -20.36 16.13
N LEU A 426 -7.13 -20.83 17.03
CA LEU A 426 -8.00 -19.97 17.82
C LEU A 426 -7.17 -19.02 18.69
N SER A 427 -7.61 -17.76 18.77
CA SER A 427 -7.02 -16.73 19.60
C SER A 427 -8.09 -15.97 20.37
N SER A 428 -7.81 -15.65 21.63
CA SER A 428 -8.70 -14.85 22.48
C SER A 428 -8.76 -13.37 22.05
N ALA A 429 -7.73 -12.90 21.35
CA ALA A 429 -7.67 -11.52 20.86
C ALA A 429 -7.55 -11.51 19.33
N PRO A 430 -8.48 -10.87 18.60
CA PRO A 430 -8.40 -10.78 17.15
C PRO A 430 -7.28 -9.81 16.76
N TYR A 431 -6.28 -10.31 16.01
CA TYR A 431 -5.16 -9.54 15.47
C TYR A 431 -5.13 -9.52 13.94
N ASN A 432 -6.08 -10.19 13.29
CA ASN A 432 -6.34 -10.15 11.86
C ASN A 432 -7.79 -10.55 11.56
N GLN A 433 -8.26 -10.30 10.32
CA GLN A 433 -9.65 -10.53 9.93
C GLN A 433 -10.07 -12.01 9.94
N LEU A 434 -9.14 -12.95 9.65
CA LEU A 434 -9.46 -14.37 9.59
C LEU A 434 -10.00 -14.92 10.93
N ILE A 435 -9.58 -14.31 12.05
CA ILE A 435 -10.02 -14.71 13.39
C ILE A 435 -11.48 -14.27 13.68
N LEU A 436 -11.97 -13.24 12.97
CA LEU A 436 -13.37 -12.78 13.11
C LEU A 436 -14.35 -13.60 12.27
N TRP A 437 -13.86 -14.41 11.35
CA TRP A 437 -14.68 -15.27 10.51
C TRP A 437 -14.91 -16.63 11.16
N PRO A 438 -15.87 -17.44 10.67
CA PRO A 438 -16.10 -18.80 11.16
C PRO A 438 -14.80 -19.61 11.19
N THR A 439 -14.60 -20.34 12.28
CA THR A 439 -13.36 -21.09 12.52
C THR A 439 -13.49 -22.53 11.97
N TYR A 440 -12.37 -23.25 11.97
CA TYR A 440 -12.42 -24.69 11.64
C TYR A 440 -13.28 -25.51 12.60
N ARG A 441 -13.53 -25.03 13.83
CA ARG A 441 -14.48 -25.68 14.77
C ARG A 441 -15.92 -25.55 14.29
N ASP A 442 -16.26 -24.40 13.71
CA ASP A 442 -17.63 -24.10 13.30
C ASP A 442 -17.99 -24.84 12.01
N VAL A 443 -17.02 -24.95 11.09
CA VAL A 443 -17.24 -25.48 9.74
C VAL A 443 -16.86 -26.97 9.62
N HIS A 444 -15.82 -27.40 10.34
CA HIS A 444 -15.23 -28.74 10.25
C HIS A 444 -15.04 -29.38 11.63
N PRO A 445 -16.10 -29.57 12.41
CA PRO A 445 -15.99 -30.02 13.81
C PRO A 445 -15.41 -31.43 13.98
N HIS A 446 -15.42 -32.25 12.91
CA HIS A 446 -15.02 -33.65 12.96
C HIS A 446 -13.90 -34.06 12.00
N ASP A 447 -13.41 -33.12 11.21
CA ASP A 447 -12.38 -33.39 10.21
C ASP A 447 -10.96 -33.29 10.80
N ASP A 448 -10.05 -34.14 10.32
CA ASP A 448 -8.63 -34.06 10.57
C ASP A 448 -8.03 -32.88 9.81
N ALA A 449 -6.95 -32.31 10.34
CA ALA A 449 -6.33 -31.12 9.79
C ALA A 449 -4.83 -31.28 9.53
N ILE A 450 -4.32 -30.53 8.54
CA ILE A 450 -2.89 -30.26 8.39
C ILE A 450 -2.61 -28.88 8.99
N PHE A 451 -1.71 -28.83 9.95
CA PHE A 451 -1.23 -27.58 10.52
C PHE A 451 0.13 -27.21 9.94
N VAL A 452 0.23 -26.01 9.34
CA VAL A 452 1.43 -25.46 8.73
C VAL A 452 1.95 -24.31 9.60
N SER A 453 3.22 -24.39 10.00
CA SER A 453 3.83 -23.42 10.92
C SER A 453 5.21 -22.96 10.46
N GLU A 454 5.52 -21.68 10.68
CA GLU A 454 6.86 -21.13 10.48
C GLU A 454 7.85 -21.60 11.57
N THR A 455 7.35 -22.12 12.67
CA THR A 455 8.13 -22.62 13.80
C THR A 455 7.78 -24.06 14.13
N ASN A 456 8.72 -24.81 14.71
CA ASN A 456 8.46 -26.17 15.21
C ASN A 456 7.69 -26.13 16.55
N ARG A 457 6.61 -25.35 16.60
CA ARG A 457 5.75 -25.22 17.78
C ARG A 457 4.28 -25.32 17.38
N VAL A 458 3.52 -26.05 18.18
CA VAL A 458 2.07 -26.19 18.02
C VAL A 458 1.40 -25.36 19.12
N PRO A 459 0.48 -24.44 18.78
CA PRO A 459 -0.29 -23.66 19.74
C PRO A 459 -1.14 -24.55 20.66
N ASN A 460 -1.32 -24.13 21.93
CA ASN A 460 -2.13 -24.88 22.89
C ASN A 460 -3.58 -25.03 22.43
N SER A 461 -4.16 -24.00 21.80
CA SER A 461 -5.53 -24.07 21.27
C SER A 461 -5.74 -25.20 20.24
N LEU A 462 -4.71 -25.62 19.50
CA LEU A 462 -4.79 -26.80 18.63
C LEU A 462 -4.66 -28.10 19.41
N ARG A 463 -3.86 -28.12 20.50
CA ARG A 463 -3.73 -29.32 21.35
C ARG A 463 -5.02 -29.64 22.11
N ASP A 464 -5.81 -28.61 22.44
CA ASP A 464 -7.13 -28.77 23.04
C ASP A 464 -8.15 -29.38 22.08
N ASP A 465 -7.96 -29.16 20.76
CA ASP A 465 -8.87 -29.61 19.70
C ASP A 465 -8.50 -30.97 19.08
N PHE A 466 -7.20 -31.23 19.02
CA PHE A 466 -6.66 -32.42 18.38
C PHE A 466 -5.79 -33.21 19.36
N PRO A 467 -6.33 -34.28 19.93
CA PRO A 467 -5.62 -35.12 20.89
C PRO A 467 -4.33 -35.74 20.34
N SER A 468 -4.27 -35.98 19.04
CA SER A 468 -3.08 -36.48 18.37
C SER A 468 -2.55 -35.47 17.34
N ILE A 469 -1.37 -34.92 17.62
CA ILE A 469 -0.65 -34.02 16.70
C ILE A 469 0.75 -34.58 16.48
N GLN A 470 1.06 -34.94 15.25
CA GLN A 470 2.34 -35.52 14.89
C GLN A 470 3.05 -34.68 13.83
N PRO A 471 4.36 -34.39 13.97
CA PRO A 471 5.13 -33.78 12.90
C PRO A 471 5.23 -34.78 11.74
N VAL A 472 4.95 -34.31 10.51
CA VAL A 472 4.96 -35.19 9.32
C VAL A 472 6.11 -34.83 8.41
N LYS A 473 6.33 -33.53 8.17
CA LYS A 473 7.31 -33.11 7.16
C LYS A 473 7.85 -31.71 7.44
N LEU A 474 9.11 -31.51 7.13
CA LEU A 474 9.69 -30.18 6.95
C LEU A 474 9.47 -29.79 5.48
N LEU A 475 8.55 -28.85 5.24
CA LEU A 475 8.28 -28.29 3.92
C LEU A 475 9.43 -27.36 3.54
N THR A 476 10.23 -27.77 2.56
CA THR A 476 11.30 -26.93 2.03
C THR A 476 10.81 -26.32 0.73
N ILE A 477 10.53 -25.02 0.78
CA ILE A 477 9.97 -24.29 -0.35
C ILE A 477 11.12 -23.88 -1.25
N MET A 478 11.08 -24.34 -2.49
CA MET A 478 12.11 -24.12 -3.49
C MET A 478 11.57 -23.28 -4.64
N GLN A 479 12.42 -22.41 -5.20
CA GLN A 479 12.20 -21.79 -6.49
C GLN A 479 13.51 -21.57 -7.22
N ASP A 480 13.54 -21.92 -8.50
CA ASP A 480 14.73 -21.79 -9.35
C ASP A 480 15.98 -22.46 -8.72
N GLY A 481 15.81 -23.59 -8.03
CA GLY A 481 16.90 -24.34 -7.37
C GLY A 481 17.36 -23.75 -6.04
N ARG A 482 16.73 -22.69 -5.53
CA ARG A 482 17.06 -22.06 -4.24
C ARG A 482 16.01 -22.34 -3.19
N THR A 483 16.42 -22.58 -1.94
CA THR A 483 15.51 -22.63 -0.80
C THR A 483 15.07 -21.22 -0.45
N ILE A 484 13.76 -20.95 -0.54
CA ILE A 484 13.16 -19.66 -0.17
C ILE A 484 12.86 -19.61 1.32
N ARG A 485 12.17 -20.65 1.82
CA ARG A 485 11.79 -20.76 3.24
C ARG A 485 11.53 -22.20 3.61
N LYS A 486 11.52 -22.47 4.93
CA LYS A 486 11.19 -23.77 5.50
C LYS A 486 10.01 -23.60 6.45
N LEU A 487 9.02 -24.50 6.35
CA LEU A 487 7.88 -24.54 7.25
C LEU A 487 7.73 -25.97 7.78
N TYR A 488 7.08 -26.08 8.93
CA TYR A 488 6.80 -27.37 9.57
C TYR A 488 5.34 -27.75 9.30
N ALA A 489 5.11 -28.99 8.88
CA ALA A 489 3.77 -29.55 8.73
C ALA A 489 3.51 -30.60 9.82
N PHE A 490 2.32 -30.52 10.40
CA PHE A 490 1.82 -31.44 11.41
C PHE A 490 0.48 -31.99 10.94
N VAL A 491 0.23 -33.29 11.16
CA VAL A 491 -1.10 -33.88 11.03
C VAL A 491 -1.77 -33.85 12.39
N CYS A 492 -2.92 -33.23 12.43
CA CYS A 492 -3.76 -33.07 13.61
C CYS A 492 -4.97 -34.01 13.44
N ARG A 493 -5.08 -35.02 14.31
CA ARG A 493 -6.15 -36.01 14.25
C ARG A 493 -7.15 -35.77 15.37
N ARG A 494 -8.44 -35.79 15.01
CA ARG A 494 -9.54 -35.89 15.96
C ARG A 494 -9.82 -37.35 16.27
N GLU A 495 -9.91 -37.69 17.55
CA GLU A 495 -10.40 -39.02 17.94
C GLU A 495 -11.78 -39.18 17.32
N ARG A 496 -11.91 -40.18 16.46
CA ARG A 496 -13.22 -40.64 16.01
C ARG A 496 -13.89 -41.23 17.24
N THR A 497 -14.99 -40.67 17.70
CA THR A 497 -15.89 -41.35 18.61
C THR A 497 -16.19 -42.72 17.97
N PRO A 498 -15.89 -43.84 18.65
CA PRO A 498 -16.18 -45.16 18.06
C PRO A 498 -17.66 -45.15 17.68
N THR A 499 -17.96 -45.31 16.39
CA THR A 499 -19.31 -45.60 15.96
C THR A 499 -19.68 -46.90 16.64
N ASN A 500 -20.53 -46.85 17.66
CA ASN A 500 -21.11 -48.02 18.27
C ASN A 500 -21.62 -48.90 17.11
N PRO A 501 -21.14 -50.15 16.97
CA PRO A 501 -21.71 -51.04 15.97
C PRO A 501 -23.20 -51.17 16.31
N VAL A 502 -24.05 -50.82 15.36
CA VAL A 502 -25.47 -51.10 15.43
C VAL A 502 -25.58 -52.62 15.61
N VAL A 503 -25.87 -53.07 16.83
CA VAL A 503 -26.19 -54.45 17.13
C VAL A 503 -27.50 -54.70 16.38
N PRO A 504 -27.53 -55.63 15.40
CA PRO A 504 -28.80 -56.03 14.78
C PRO A 504 -29.63 -56.64 15.87
N GLY A 505 -30.80 -56.05 16.14
CA GLY A 505 -31.74 -56.53 17.11
C GLY A 505 -32.16 -57.97 16.80
N THR A 506 -32.08 -58.80 17.78
CA THR A 506 -32.74 -60.10 17.87
C THR A 506 -34.24 -59.92 17.92
#